data_c6f060df3b0c2d2b508d1997142d7d93
#
_entry.id   c6f060df3b0c2d2b508d1997142d7d93
#
_cell.length_a   1.000
_cell.length_b   1.000
_cell.length_c   1.000
_cell.angle_alpha   90.00
_cell.angle_beta   90.00
_cell.angle_gamma   90.00
#
_symmetry.space_group_name_H-M   'P 1'
#
loop_
_entity.id
_entity.type
_entity.pdbx_description
1 polymer ?
#
loop_
_entity_poly.entity_id
_entity_poly.type
_entity_poly.pdbx_seq_one_letter_code
_entity_poly.pdbx_strand_id
1 'polypeptide(L)'
;MLWWEKAAVKSTLSRLILGLEAPSSGQILLDGKPISRKGARRRKETAKAIQLVLQDGKSALDPHFTVYQAIAEPIRNLLDLSKDKEQARVYELLDRMGLPKEAAKKKTGELSGGQQKRVGIARALAVSPRYIVFDESISGLDVILRKSILELLKRVQEEEQCCYLFITHEIDAALYLADEIHVMQNGKLIESRQWNGDLKIFQNPYTKQLLRASHLI
;
A
#
# COMPACT_ATOMS: atom_id res chain seq x y z
N MET A 1 10.49 -2.09 3.94
CA MET A 1 10.16 -2.19 2.49
C MET A 1 10.74 -3.47 1.91
N LEU A 2 10.03 -4.16 1.02
CA LEU A 2 10.48 -5.41 0.36
C LEU A 2 10.80 -5.13 -1.10
N TRP A 3 12.02 -5.46 -1.52
CA TRP A 3 12.48 -5.31 -2.89
C TRP A 3 12.73 -6.67 -3.56
N TRP A 4 12.21 -6.88 -4.78
CA TRP A 4 12.17 -8.19 -5.43
C TRP A 4 12.14 -8.20 -6.97
N GLU A 5 12.62 -9.31 -7.59
CA GLU A 5 12.74 -9.48 -9.05
C GLU A 5 11.59 -10.24 -9.77
N LYS A 6 10.73 -11.03 -9.09
CA LYS A 6 9.67 -11.84 -9.76
C LYS A 6 8.25 -11.60 -9.21
N ALA A 7 7.31 -11.31 -10.13
CA ALA A 7 5.92 -10.95 -9.84
C ALA A 7 5.10 -11.98 -9.02
N ALA A 8 5.26 -13.29 -9.29
CA ALA A 8 4.38 -14.32 -8.70
C ALA A 8 4.43 -14.44 -7.17
N VAL A 9 5.58 -14.19 -6.54
CA VAL A 9 5.73 -14.33 -5.08
C VAL A 9 5.29 -13.09 -4.33
N LYS A 10 5.30 -11.92 -4.97
CA LYS A 10 4.85 -10.64 -4.40
C LYS A 10 3.37 -10.69 -4.03
N SER A 11 2.52 -11.02 -4.98
CA SER A 11 1.08 -11.12 -4.75
C SER A 11 0.71 -12.22 -3.75
N THR A 12 1.49 -13.30 -3.68
CA THR A 12 1.32 -14.34 -2.65
C THR A 12 1.59 -13.78 -1.26
N LEU A 13 2.68 -13.03 -1.08
CA LEU A 13 3.01 -12.42 0.21
C LEU A 13 1.93 -11.44 0.66
N SER A 14 1.46 -10.56 -0.24
CA SER A 14 0.37 -9.62 0.05
C SER A 14 -0.89 -10.37 0.50
N ARG A 15 -1.28 -11.46 -0.19
CA ARG A 15 -2.45 -12.28 0.17
C ARG A 15 -2.29 -12.98 1.52
N LEU A 16 -1.10 -13.47 1.81
CA LEU A 16 -0.77 -14.09 3.11
C LEU A 16 -0.89 -13.07 4.25
N ILE A 17 -0.31 -11.87 4.10
CA ILE A 17 -0.35 -10.80 5.11
C ILE A 17 -1.78 -10.30 5.34
N LEU A 18 -2.58 -10.21 4.29
CA LEU A 18 -4.00 -9.84 4.39
C LEU A 18 -4.89 -10.96 4.96
N GLY A 19 -4.34 -12.16 5.18
CA GLY A 19 -5.11 -13.32 5.62
C GLY A 19 -6.06 -13.86 4.55
N LEU A 20 -5.84 -13.53 3.27
CA LEU A 20 -6.60 -14.06 2.13
C LEU A 20 -6.19 -15.49 1.80
N GLU A 21 -4.92 -15.83 2.06
CA GLU A 21 -4.36 -17.18 1.95
C GLU A 21 -3.76 -17.62 3.29
N ALA A 22 -3.68 -18.93 3.51
CA ALA A 22 -3.02 -19.49 4.69
C ALA A 22 -1.58 -19.88 4.33
N PRO A 23 -0.59 -19.66 5.21
CA PRO A 23 0.76 -20.17 4.99
C PRO A 23 0.74 -21.71 5.02
N SER A 24 1.56 -22.35 4.17
CA SER A 24 1.72 -23.81 4.15
C SER A 24 2.38 -24.33 5.43
N SER A 25 3.22 -23.51 6.05
CA SER A 25 3.86 -23.78 7.35
C SER A 25 4.14 -22.47 8.07
N GLY A 26 4.37 -22.52 9.38
CA GLY A 26 4.59 -21.33 10.21
C GLY A 26 3.31 -20.54 10.47
N GLN A 27 3.45 -19.29 10.87
CA GLN A 27 2.32 -18.41 11.18
C GLN A 27 2.67 -16.95 10.88
N ILE A 28 1.64 -16.15 10.60
CA ILE A 28 1.76 -14.71 10.43
C ILE A 28 1.09 -14.07 11.65
N LEU A 29 1.81 -13.17 12.29
CA LEU A 29 1.34 -12.48 13.48
C LEU A 29 1.01 -11.02 13.15
N LEU A 30 -0.13 -10.55 13.62
CA LEU A 30 -0.52 -9.14 13.67
C LEU A 30 -0.55 -8.73 15.15
N ASP A 31 0.36 -7.86 15.57
CA ASP A 31 0.54 -7.44 16.96
C ASP A 31 0.66 -8.64 17.93
N GLY A 32 1.49 -9.62 17.56
CA GLY A 32 1.73 -10.82 18.37
C GLY A 32 0.60 -11.87 18.32
N LYS A 33 -0.50 -11.61 17.58
CA LYS A 33 -1.64 -12.54 17.44
C LYS A 33 -1.68 -13.15 16.05
N PRO A 34 -1.87 -14.47 15.90
CA PRO A 34 -1.97 -15.11 14.59
C PRO A 34 -3.12 -14.53 13.77
N ILE A 35 -2.83 -14.15 12.51
CA ILE A 35 -3.83 -13.81 11.52
C ILE A 35 -4.64 -15.08 11.22
N SER A 36 -5.96 -15.02 11.42
CA SER A 36 -6.83 -16.16 11.24
C SER A 36 -7.89 -15.89 10.17
N ARG A 37 -8.05 -16.84 9.25
CA ARG A 37 -9.18 -16.85 8.28
C ARG A 37 -10.50 -17.29 8.91
N LYS A 38 -10.48 -17.90 10.09
CA LYS A 38 -11.67 -18.43 10.77
C LYS A 38 -12.33 -17.32 11.60
N GLY A 39 -13.65 -17.18 11.40
CA GLY A 39 -14.49 -16.25 12.15
C GLY A 39 -14.62 -14.86 11.48
N ALA A 40 -15.88 -14.44 11.24
CA ALA A 40 -16.19 -13.16 10.58
C ALA A 40 -15.60 -11.95 11.34
N ARG A 41 -15.68 -11.96 12.67
CA ARG A 41 -15.16 -10.89 13.54
C ARG A 41 -13.65 -10.71 13.35
N ARG A 42 -12.86 -11.80 13.39
CA ARG A 42 -11.39 -11.72 13.23
C ARG A 42 -11.00 -11.23 11.83
N ARG A 43 -11.73 -11.66 10.79
CA ARG A 43 -11.53 -11.13 9.43
C ARG A 43 -11.79 -9.63 9.36
N LYS A 44 -12.85 -9.14 9.99
CA LYS A 44 -13.17 -7.72 10.05
C LYS A 44 -12.09 -6.92 10.81
N GLU A 45 -11.59 -7.43 11.94
CA GLU A 45 -10.49 -6.83 12.70
C GLU A 45 -9.19 -6.75 11.88
N THR A 46 -8.81 -7.83 11.17
CA THR A 46 -7.65 -7.85 10.28
C THR A 46 -7.83 -6.87 9.12
N ALA A 47 -8.99 -6.89 8.45
CA ALA A 47 -9.27 -5.99 7.34
C ALA A 47 -9.28 -4.51 7.76
N LYS A 48 -9.72 -4.20 8.99
CA LYS A 48 -9.63 -2.85 9.54
C LYS A 48 -8.17 -2.45 9.83
N ALA A 49 -7.36 -3.38 10.34
CA ALA A 49 -5.99 -3.10 10.75
C ALA A 49 -5.02 -3.01 9.55
N ILE A 50 -5.25 -3.81 8.51
CA ILE A 50 -4.37 -3.91 7.34
C ILE A 50 -5.19 -3.61 6.09
N GLN A 51 -4.75 -2.62 5.31
CA GLN A 51 -5.33 -2.28 4.03
C GLN A 51 -4.34 -2.50 2.89
N LEU A 52 -4.85 -2.65 1.66
CA LEU A 52 -4.06 -2.92 0.46
C LEU A 52 -4.27 -1.83 -0.58
N VAL A 53 -3.17 -1.37 -1.16
CA VAL A 53 -3.16 -0.54 -2.37
C VAL A 53 -2.50 -1.33 -3.50
N LEU A 54 -3.27 -1.69 -4.52
CA LEU A 54 -2.82 -2.49 -5.65
C LEU A 54 -2.09 -1.66 -6.71
N GLN A 55 -1.30 -2.35 -7.54
CA GLN A 55 -0.55 -1.79 -8.66
C GLN A 55 -1.46 -1.08 -9.66
N ASP A 56 -2.49 -1.75 -10.13
CA ASP A 56 -3.40 -1.22 -11.13
C ASP A 56 -4.65 -0.60 -10.49
N GLY A 57 -4.71 0.72 -10.52
CA GLY A 57 -5.86 1.47 -10.02
C GLY A 57 -7.17 1.13 -10.75
N LYS A 58 -7.09 0.71 -12.03
CA LYS A 58 -8.28 0.33 -12.81
C LYS A 58 -8.89 -0.98 -12.31
N SER A 59 -8.05 -1.97 -11.97
CA SER A 59 -8.52 -3.25 -11.45
C SER A 59 -8.87 -3.20 -9.96
N ALA A 60 -8.36 -2.19 -9.23
CA ALA A 60 -8.59 -2.01 -7.81
C ALA A 60 -9.90 -1.29 -7.47
N LEU A 61 -10.44 -0.51 -8.40
CA LEU A 61 -11.65 0.30 -8.22
C LEU A 61 -12.72 -0.17 -9.21
N ASP A 62 -13.95 -0.38 -8.75
CA ASP A 62 -15.07 -0.64 -9.65
C ASP A 62 -15.29 0.62 -10.51
N PRO A 63 -15.17 0.55 -11.85
CA PRO A 63 -15.29 1.70 -12.74
C PRO A 63 -16.68 2.34 -12.74
N HIS A 64 -17.70 1.62 -12.26
CA HIS A 64 -19.07 2.11 -12.16
C HIS A 64 -19.36 2.85 -10.85
N PHE A 65 -18.53 2.66 -9.82
CA PHE A 65 -18.67 3.39 -8.57
C PHE A 65 -18.28 4.86 -8.74
N THR A 66 -18.98 5.73 -8.03
CA THR A 66 -18.47 7.10 -7.83
C THR A 66 -17.25 7.05 -6.91
N VAL A 67 -16.41 8.08 -6.99
CA VAL A 67 -15.27 8.24 -6.07
C VAL A 67 -15.74 8.22 -4.61
N TYR A 68 -16.87 8.89 -4.33
CA TYR A 68 -17.48 8.82 -3.00
C TYR A 68 -17.78 7.38 -2.58
N GLN A 69 -18.44 6.61 -3.43
CA GLN A 69 -18.79 5.21 -3.14
C GLN A 69 -17.54 4.34 -2.92
N ALA A 70 -16.51 4.53 -3.73
CA ALA A 70 -15.27 3.77 -3.61
C ALA A 70 -14.56 4.03 -2.27
N ILE A 71 -14.51 5.28 -1.80
CA ILE A 71 -13.90 5.64 -0.52
C ILE A 71 -14.80 5.25 0.66
N ALA A 72 -16.11 5.38 0.53
CA ALA A 72 -17.07 5.05 1.59
C ALA A 72 -17.27 3.54 1.80
N GLU A 73 -16.97 2.70 0.80
CA GLU A 73 -17.16 1.25 0.87
C GLU A 73 -16.50 0.61 2.11
N PRO A 74 -15.20 0.79 2.38
CA PRO A 74 -14.57 0.22 3.57
C PRO A 74 -15.13 0.82 4.87
N ILE A 75 -15.54 2.08 4.89
CA ILE A 75 -16.17 2.71 6.05
C ILE A 75 -17.45 1.95 6.41
N ARG A 76 -18.33 1.73 5.44
CA ARG A 76 -19.62 1.03 5.63
C ARG A 76 -19.45 -0.42 6.06
N ASN A 77 -18.44 -1.09 5.54
CA ASN A 77 -18.22 -2.51 5.80
C ASN A 77 -17.47 -2.76 7.12
N LEU A 78 -16.58 -1.86 7.53
CA LEU A 78 -15.64 -2.10 8.63
C LEU A 78 -15.88 -1.19 9.83
N LEU A 79 -16.52 -0.03 9.66
CA LEU A 79 -16.82 0.92 10.72
C LEU A 79 -18.34 1.02 10.93
N ASP A 80 -18.71 1.55 12.10
CA ASP A 80 -20.09 1.89 12.42
C ASP A 80 -20.17 3.41 12.59
N LEU A 81 -20.26 4.12 11.46
CA LEU A 81 -20.35 5.58 11.43
C LEU A 81 -21.72 6.04 10.91
N SER A 82 -22.19 7.18 11.47
CA SER A 82 -23.35 7.87 10.89
C SER A 82 -23.03 8.40 9.50
N LYS A 83 -24.07 8.65 8.69
CA LYS A 83 -23.92 9.20 7.33
C LYS A 83 -23.13 10.50 7.30
N ASP A 84 -23.34 11.38 8.28
CA ASP A 84 -22.64 12.66 8.37
C ASP A 84 -21.14 12.46 8.62
N LYS A 85 -20.78 11.54 9.51
CA LYS A 85 -19.37 11.18 9.77
C LYS A 85 -18.72 10.49 8.59
N GLU A 86 -19.43 9.58 7.89
CA GLU A 86 -18.97 8.97 6.66
C GLU A 86 -18.66 10.05 5.62
N GLN A 87 -19.61 10.97 5.40
CA GLN A 87 -19.46 12.05 4.45
C GLN A 87 -18.28 12.98 4.79
N ALA A 88 -18.18 13.39 6.04
CA ALA A 88 -17.06 14.21 6.52
C ALA A 88 -15.71 13.53 6.26
N ARG A 89 -15.59 12.23 6.58
CA ARG A 89 -14.36 11.44 6.36
C ARG A 89 -14.01 11.32 4.88
N VAL A 90 -14.99 11.09 4.01
CA VAL A 90 -14.74 11.00 2.56
C VAL A 90 -14.21 12.33 2.02
N TYR A 91 -14.82 13.45 2.38
CA TYR A 91 -14.36 14.76 1.89
C TYR A 91 -13.02 15.19 2.48
N GLU A 92 -12.74 14.87 3.73
CA GLU A 92 -11.42 15.04 4.33
C GLU A 92 -10.34 14.30 3.53
N LEU A 93 -10.61 13.03 3.19
CA LEU A 93 -9.66 12.22 2.42
C LEU A 93 -9.46 12.74 1.00
N LEU A 94 -10.51 13.24 0.34
CA LEU A 94 -10.37 13.89 -0.97
C LEU A 94 -9.44 15.10 -0.91
N ASP A 95 -9.63 15.96 0.09
CA ASP A 95 -8.79 17.15 0.31
C ASP A 95 -7.34 16.76 0.54
N ARG A 96 -7.09 15.80 1.43
CA ARG A 96 -5.74 15.26 1.72
C ARG A 96 -5.05 14.67 0.50
N MET A 97 -5.81 14.06 -0.41
CA MET A 97 -5.32 13.53 -1.68
C MET A 97 -5.13 14.62 -2.75
N GLY A 98 -5.47 15.88 -2.47
CA GLY A 98 -5.44 16.96 -3.45
C GLY A 98 -6.46 16.76 -4.58
N LEU A 99 -7.60 16.15 -4.27
CA LEU A 99 -8.71 15.96 -5.19
C LEU A 99 -9.83 16.95 -4.86
N PRO A 100 -10.40 17.65 -5.88
CA PRO A 100 -11.48 18.59 -5.63
C PRO A 100 -12.74 17.86 -5.14
N LYS A 101 -13.57 18.54 -4.33
CA LYS A 101 -14.80 17.95 -3.75
C LYS A 101 -15.77 17.44 -4.82
N GLU A 102 -15.81 18.09 -5.98
CA GLU A 102 -16.61 17.72 -7.15
C GLU A 102 -16.24 16.35 -7.70
N ALA A 103 -14.99 15.92 -7.50
CA ALA A 103 -14.53 14.58 -7.89
C ALA A 103 -15.32 13.47 -7.21
N ALA A 104 -15.90 13.72 -6.02
CA ALA A 104 -16.74 12.75 -5.31
C ALA A 104 -17.88 12.17 -6.16
N LYS A 105 -18.43 12.96 -7.07
CA LYS A 105 -19.57 12.59 -7.94
C LYS A 105 -19.14 11.90 -9.24
N LYS A 106 -17.86 12.00 -9.65
CA LYS A 106 -17.34 11.35 -10.85
C LYS A 106 -17.25 9.85 -10.66
N LYS A 107 -17.43 9.10 -11.74
CA LYS A 107 -17.13 7.66 -11.73
C LYS A 107 -15.63 7.44 -11.69
N THR A 108 -15.19 6.40 -11.00
CA THR A 108 -13.76 6.06 -10.90
C THR A 108 -13.15 5.76 -12.27
N GLY A 109 -13.94 5.22 -13.22
CA GLY A 109 -13.53 4.98 -14.59
C GLY A 109 -13.28 6.26 -15.43
N GLU A 110 -13.78 7.42 -14.99
CA GLU A 110 -13.60 8.72 -15.67
C GLU A 110 -12.32 9.46 -15.21
N LEU A 111 -11.64 8.92 -14.21
CA LEU A 111 -10.45 9.54 -13.62
C LEU A 111 -9.18 9.22 -14.41
N SER A 112 -8.22 10.14 -14.39
CA SER A 112 -6.85 9.84 -14.84
C SER A 112 -6.20 8.77 -13.94
N GLY A 113 -5.18 8.06 -14.46
CA GLY A 113 -4.47 7.05 -13.68
C GLY A 113 -3.92 7.56 -12.35
N GLY A 114 -3.39 8.80 -12.32
CA GLY A 114 -2.93 9.43 -11.09
C GLY A 114 -4.06 9.75 -10.10
N GLN A 115 -5.22 10.18 -10.60
CA GLN A 115 -6.41 10.38 -9.76
C GLN A 115 -6.93 9.05 -9.20
N GLN A 116 -6.97 7.99 -10.00
CA GLN A 116 -7.35 6.65 -9.54
C GLN A 116 -6.42 6.14 -8.45
N LYS A 117 -5.10 6.35 -8.57
CA LYS A 117 -4.12 6.03 -7.52
C LYS A 117 -4.42 6.77 -6.22
N ARG A 118 -4.68 8.07 -6.28
CA ARG A 118 -5.04 8.89 -5.11
C ARG A 118 -6.34 8.42 -4.47
N VAL A 119 -7.35 8.04 -5.26
CA VAL A 119 -8.60 7.45 -4.75
C VAL A 119 -8.34 6.08 -4.09
N GLY A 120 -7.48 5.24 -4.66
CA GLY A 120 -7.07 3.96 -4.07
C GLY A 120 -6.38 4.14 -2.71
N ILE A 121 -5.52 5.15 -2.58
CA ILE A 121 -4.88 5.51 -1.29
C ILE A 121 -5.93 6.04 -0.31
N ALA A 122 -6.82 6.96 -0.73
CA ALA A 122 -7.91 7.46 0.10
C ALA A 122 -8.81 6.33 0.63
N ARG A 123 -9.17 5.37 -0.23
CA ARG A 123 -9.95 4.18 0.14
C ARG A 123 -9.24 3.37 1.22
N ALA A 124 -7.94 3.13 1.08
CA ALA A 124 -7.17 2.40 2.08
C ALA A 124 -7.12 3.14 3.43
N LEU A 125 -6.99 4.46 3.40
CA LEU A 125 -6.96 5.32 4.60
C LEU A 125 -8.33 5.51 5.26
N ALA A 126 -9.42 5.16 4.59
CA ALA A 126 -10.78 5.47 5.02
C ALA A 126 -11.13 4.91 6.41
N VAL A 127 -10.51 3.79 6.78
CA VAL A 127 -10.72 3.10 8.06
C VAL A 127 -9.62 3.37 9.10
N SER A 128 -8.72 4.33 8.85
CA SER A 128 -7.55 4.62 9.68
C SER A 128 -6.78 3.35 10.05
N PRO A 129 -6.22 2.63 9.05
CA PRO A 129 -5.54 1.37 9.28
C PRO A 129 -4.21 1.59 10.00
N ARG A 130 -3.73 0.59 10.72
CA ARG A 130 -2.38 0.62 11.31
C ARG A 130 -1.30 0.24 10.31
N TYR A 131 -1.64 -0.54 9.30
CA TYR A 131 -0.73 -1.06 8.29
C TYR A 131 -1.33 -0.88 6.90
N ILE A 132 -0.53 -0.41 5.95
CA ILE A 132 -0.92 -0.37 4.54
C ILE A 132 0.12 -1.14 3.73
N VAL A 133 -0.34 -2.14 3.00
CA VAL A 133 0.47 -2.89 2.04
C VAL A 133 0.33 -2.20 0.67
N PHE A 134 1.44 -1.76 0.13
CA PHE A 134 1.54 -1.22 -1.23
C PHE A 134 2.16 -2.29 -2.12
N ASP A 135 1.37 -2.90 -3.00
CA ASP A 135 1.83 -3.96 -3.90
C ASP A 135 2.04 -3.36 -5.29
N GLU A 136 3.30 -3.04 -5.62
CA GLU A 136 3.72 -2.38 -6.86
C GLU A 136 2.91 -1.12 -7.23
N SER A 137 2.31 -0.50 -6.27
CA SER A 137 1.29 0.53 -6.46
C SER A 137 1.75 1.81 -7.16
N ILE A 138 3.06 2.05 -7.26
CA ILE A 138 3.66 3.22 -7.93
C ILE A 138 4.39 2.88 -9.23
N SER A 139 4.48 1.60 -9.59
CA SER A 139 5.13 1.16 -10.83
C SER A 139 4.36 1.64 -12.06
N GLY A 140 5.11 1.95 -13.13
CA GLY A 140 4.53 2.40 -14.40
C GLY A 140 3.98 3.83 -14.40
N LEU A 141 4.23 4.61 -13.35
CA LEU A 141 3.96 6.04 -13.34
C LEU A 141 5.13 6.82 -13.98
N ASP A 142 4.81 7.90 -14.67
CA ASP A 142 5.84 8.86 -15.08
C ASP A 142 6.55 9.46 -13.86
N VAL A 143 7.75 10.01 -14.06
CA VAL A 143 8.63 10.47 -12.99
C VAL A 143 7.98 11.54 -12.13
N ILE A 144 7.26 12.50 -12.75
CA ILE A 144 6.64 13.63 -12.04
C ILE A 144 5.50 13.13 -11.15
N LEU A 145 4.63 12.28 -11.71
CA LEU A 145 3.52 11.71 -10.98
C LEU A 145 3.99 10.80 -9.85
N ARG A 146 5.02 9.97 -10.10
CA ARG A 146 5.65 9.11 -9.09
C ARG A 146 6.15 9.93 -7.91
N LYS A 147 6.93 10.99 -8.17
CA LYS A 147 7.43 11.90 -7.13
C LYS A 147 6.28 12.49 -6.31
N SER A 148 5.26 13.01 -6.98
CA SER A 148 4.07 13.58 -6.32
C SER A 148 3.33 12.57 -5.42
N ILE A 149 3.24 11.29 -5.82
CA ILE A 149 2.63 10.24 -5.00
C ILE A 149 3.54 9.87 -3.82
N LEU A 150 4.85 9.78 -4.02
CA LEU A 150 5.80 9.48 -2.93
C LEU A 150 5.79 10.57 -1.85
N GLU A 151 5.80 11.86 -2.25
CA GLU A 151 5.68 12.99 -1.33
C GLU A 151 4.35 12.96 -0.57
N LEU A 152 3.25 12.65 -1.25
CA LEU A 152 1.94 12.45 -0.63
C LEU A 152 1.97 11.34 0.41
N LEU A 153 2.53 10.17 0.07
CA LEU A 153 2.61 9.02 0.97
C LEU A 153 3.45 9.32 2.21
N LYS A 154 4.58 10.02 2.05
CA LYS A 154 5.42 10.41 3.19
C LYS A 154 4.68 11.33 4.15
N ARG A 155 4.01 12.36 3.64
CA ARG A 155 3.18 13.27 4.44
C ARG A 155 2.07 12.52 5.17
N VAL A 156 1.35 11.65 4.48
CA VAL A 156 0.25 10.87 5.06
C VAL A 156 0.77 9.90 6.13
N GLN A 157 1.94 9.31 5.94
CA GLN A 157 2.55 8.42 6.93
C GLN A 157 2.85 9.18 8.23
N GLU A 158 3.41 10.38 8.12
CA GLU A 158 3.70 11.26 9.27
C GLU A 158 2.42 11.69 10.02
N GLU A 159 1.35 12.02 9.27
CA GLU A 159 0.08 12.46 9.84
C GLU A 159 -0.72 11.33 10.51
N GLU A 160 -0.81 10.15 9.87
CA GLU A 160 -1.60 9.00 10.36
C GLU A 160 -0.80 8.08 11.27
N GLN A 161 0.54 8.23 11.34
CA GLN A 161 1.45 7.34 12.07
C GLN A 161 1.21 5.86 11.76
N CYS A 162 0.86 5.54 10.51
CA CYS A 162 0.64 4.18 10.06
C CYS A 162 1.93 3.58 9.47
N CYS A 163 2.06 2.27 9.60
CA CYS A 163 3.20 1.53 9.06
C CYS A 163 2.94 1.13 7.61
N TYR A 164 3.90 1.40 6.72
CA TYR A 164 3.84 0.99 5.32
C TYR A 164 4.69 -0.26 5.08
N LEU A 165 4.10 -1.26 4.43
CA LEU A 165 4.82 -2.33 3.79
C LEU A 165 4.79 -2.10 2.28
N PHE A 166 5.89 -1.61 1.75
CA PHE A 166 6.04 -1.34 0.32
C PHE A 166 6.70 -2.54 -0.37
N ILE A 167 6.00 -3.17 -1.31
CA ILE A 167 6.52 -4.24 -2.16
C ILE A 167 6.74 -3.63 -3.54
N THR A 168 8.00 -3.51 -3.96
CA THR A 168 8.34 -2.82 -5.21
C THR A 168 9.61 -3.38 -5.83
N HIS A 169 9.76 -3.20 -7.13
CA HIS A 169 11.03 -3.35 -7.85
C HIS A 169 11.69 -2.00 -8.16
N GLU A 170 11.02 -0.90 -7.82
CA GLU A 170 11.52 0.47 -7.99
C GLU A 170 12.38 0.84 -6.78
N ILE A 171 13.69 0.78 -6.95
CA ILE A 171 14.62 0.98 -5.84
C ILE A 171 14.67 2.43 -5.34
N ASP A 172 14.52 3.39 -6.25
CA ASP A 172 14.43 4.82 -5.93
C ASP A 172 13.28 5.12 -4.97
N ALA A 173 12.12 4.49 -5.19
CA ALA A 173 10.99 4.59 -4.27
C ALA A 173 11.28 3.95 -2.91
N ALA A 174 11.98 2.81 -2.92
CA ALA A 174 12.41 2.15 -1.70
C ALA A 174 13.33 3.03 -0.87
N LEU A 175 14.35 3.60 -1.50
CA LEU A 175 15.33 4.48 -0.85
C LEU A 175 14.71 5.79 -0.36
N TYR A 176 13.62 6.27 -1.00
CA TYR A 176 12.96 7.51 -0.62
C TYR A 176 12.04 7.37 0.60
N LEU A 177 11.30 6.25 0.71
CA LEU A 177 10.23 6.07 1.71
C LEU A 177 10.63 5.20 2.89
N ALA A 178 11.61 4.30 2.74
CA ALA A 178 11.82 3.26 3.72
C ALA A 178 12.68 3.71 4.90
N ASP A 179 12.31 3.25 6.10
CA ASP A 179 13.18 3.23 7.28
C ASP A 179 13.98 1.92 7.31
N GLU A 180 13.42 0.83 6.80
CA GLU A 180 14.05 -0.48 6.73
C GLU A 180 13.83 -1.11 5.36
N ILE A 181 14.89 -1.68 4.77
CA ILE A 181 14.87 -2.31 3.45
C ILE A 181 15.20 -3.79 3.59
N HIS A 182 14.31 -4.60 3.04
CA HIS A 182 14.47 -6.04 2.97
C HIS A 182 14.58 -6.48 1.51
N VAL A 183 15.61 -7.25 1.19
CA VAL A 183 15.84 -7.78 -0.15
C VAL A 183 15.47 -9.25 -0.17
N MET A 184 14.64 -9.62 -1.15
CA MET A 184 14.24 -11.00 -1.34
C MET A 184 14.75 -11.56 -2.66
N GLN A 185 15.15 -12.84 -2.66
CA GLN A 185 15.51 -13.61 -3.85
C GLN A 185 14.93 -15.01 -3.74
N ASN A 186 14.28 -15.50 -4.77
CA ASN A 186 13.71 -16.87 -4.84
C ASN A 186 12.86 -17.26 -3.61
N GLY A 187 12.04 -16.32 -3.10
CA GLY A 187 11.16 -16.57 -1.94
C GLY A 187 11.84 -16.46 -0.58
N LYS A 188 13.11 -16.08 -0.51
CA LYS A 188 13.86 -15.95 0.74
C LYS A 188 14.29 -14.52 0.97
N LEU A 189 14.21 -14.05 2.19
CA LEU A 189 14.89 -12.83 2.63
C LEU A 189 16.39 -13.10 2.66
N ILE A 190 17.15 -12.36 1.87
CA ILE A 190 18.61 -12.54 1.76
C ILE A 190 19.39 -11.41 2.41
N GLU A 191 18.77 -10.26 2.60
CA GLU A 191 19.36 -9.12 3.28
C GLU A 191 18.29 -8.22 3.88
N SER A 192 18.53 -7.68 5.08
CA SER A 192 17.70 -6.70 5.77
C SER A 192 18.59 -5.62 6.38
N ARG A 193 18.28 -4.35 6.14
CA ARG A 193 19.06 -3.21 6.62
C ARG A 193 18.15 -2.06 7.06
N GLN A 194 18.51 -1.44 8.17
CA GLN A 194 18.02 -0.09 8.49
C GLN A 194 18.60 0.88 7.48
N TRP A 195 17.73 1.68 6.84
CA TRP A 195 18.16 2.61 5.82
C TRP A 195 18.67 3.91 6.46
N ASN A 196 19.89 4.28 6.14
CA ASN A 196 20.58 5.45 6.70
C ASN A 196 21.08 6.43 5.61
N GLY A 197 20.69 6.24 4.35
CA GLY A 197 21.15 7.04 3.23
C GLY A 197 22.45 6.58 2.57
N ASP A 198 23.13 5.54 3.10
CA ASP A 198 24.39 5.02 2.55
C ASP A 198 24.20 3.65 1.91
N LEU A 199 24.37 3.56 0.59
CA LEU A 199 24.27 2.30 -0.16
C LEU A 199 25.32 1.26 0.23
N LYS A 200 26.42 1.67 0.89
CA LYS A 200 27.47 0.77 1.36
C LYS A 200 27.02 -0.20 2.45
N ILE A 201 25.86 0.05 3.10
CA ILE A 201 25.29 -0.91 4.06
C ILE A 201 24.90 -2.25 3.42
N PHE A 202 24.63 -2.25 2.11
CA PHE A 202 24.27 -3.46 1.39
C PHE A 202 25.51 -4.27 1.03
N GLN A 203 25.61 -5.49 1.57
CA GLN A 203 26.77 -6.35 1.40
C GLN A 203 26.52 -7.58 0.53
N ASN A 204 25.25 -8.02 0.43
CA ASN A 204 24.88 -9.19 -0.36
C ASN A 204 25.24 -8.97 -1.86
N PRO A 205 25.91 -9.93 -2.52
CA PRO A 205 26.27 -9.80 -3.94
C PRO A 205 25.08 -9.55 -4.87
N TYR A 206 23.94 -10.19 -4.60
CA TYR A 206 22.71 -10.00 -5.37
C TYR A 206 22.16 -8.58 -5.18
N THR A 207 22.12 -8.06 -3.95
CA THR A 207 21.72 -6.68 -3.68
C THR A 207 22.61 -5.68 -4.43
N LYS A 208 23.94 -5.90 -4.41
CA LYS A 208 24.89 -5.07 -5.18
C LYS A 208 24.64 -5.16 -6.70
N GLN A 209 24.30 -6.32 -7.22
CA GLN A 209 23.94 -6.47 -8.63
C GLN A 209 22.67 -5.67 -8.98
N LEU A 210 21.66 -5.70 -8.13
CA LEU A 210 20.42 -4.92 -8.33
C LEU A 210 20.70 -3.40 -8.29
N LEU A 211 21.53 -2.93 -7.34
CA LEU A 211 21.93 -1.52 -7.25
C LEU A 211 22.67 -1.05 -8.52
N ARG A 212 23.56 -1.89 -9.06
CA ARG A 212 24.26 -1.63 -10.34
C ARG A 212 23.28 -1.56 -11.51
N ALA A 213 22.34 -2.50 -11.59
CA ALA A 213 21.31 -2.53 -12.64
C ALA A 213 20.40 -1.28 -12.61
N SER A 214 20.29 -0.64 -11.45
CA SER A 214 19.55 0.62 -11.25
C SER A 214 20.44 1.88 -11.35
N HIS A 215 21.70 1.73 -11.81
CA HIS A 215 22.68 2.83 -11.97
C HIS A 215 22.95 3.65 -10.68
N LEU A 216 22.85 3.01 -9.50
CA LEU A 216 23.05 3.66 -8.20
C LEU A 216 24.46 3.49 -7.65
N ILE A 217 25.20 2.48 -8.13
CA ILE A 217 26.61 2.21 -7.81
C ILE A 217 27.35 1.70 -9.04
#